data_b1a33ea4db48bb4d4892c6f6d9fc3b41
#
_entry.id   b1a33ea4db48bb4d4892c6f6d9fc3b41
#
_cell.length_a   1.000
_cell.length_b   1.000
_cell.length_c   1.000
_cell.angle_alpha   90.00
_cell.angle_beta   90.00
_cell.angle_gamma   90.00
#
_symmetry.space_group_name_H-M   'P 1'
#
loop_
_entity.id
_entity.type
_entity.pdbx_description
1 polymer ?
#
loop_
_entity_poly.entity_id
_entity_poly.type
_entity_poly.pdbx_seq_one_letter_code
_entity_poly.pdbx_strand_id
1 'polypeptide(L)' 'MIYLDHAATTPVPKAVADAMYTVLTEQYANPNAQYPFGQEMRRSVEDWRAVIAKAVGCEANQLFF' A
#
# COMPACT_ATOMS: atom_id res chain seq x y z
N MET A 1 -21.94 -2.77 -21.09
CA MET A 1 -21.57 -4.12 -20.64
C MET A 1 -21.78 -4.23 -19.13
N ILE A 2 -22.37 -5.32 -18.70
CA ILE A 2 -22.48 -5.63 -17.27
C ILE A 2 -21.41 -6.67 -16.95
N TYR A 3 -20.50 -6.32 -16.05
CA TYR A 3 -19.40 -7.21 -15.65
C TYR A 3 -19.76 -7.90 -14.33
N LEU A 4 -19.81 -9.22 -14.32
CA LEU A 4 -20.24 -10.01 -13.16
C LEU A 4 -19.15 -10.93 -12.60
N ASP A 5 -17.89 -10.72 -13.01
CA ASP A 5 -16.78 -11.61 -12.64
C ASP A 5 -15.76 -10.90 -11.73
N HIS A 6 -16.22 -9.96 -10.90
CA HIS A 6 -15.33 -9.17 -10.02
C HIS A 6 -14.59 -10.03 -9.00
N ALA A 7 -15.10 -11.21 -8.67
CA ALA A 7 -14.41 -12.12 -7.76
C ALA A 7 -13.10 -12.64 -8.35
N ALA A 8 -13.02 -12.77 -9.69
CA ALA A 8 -11.80 -13.19 -10.38
C ALA A 8 -10.89 -12.01 -10.67
N THR A 9 -11.43 -10.94 -11.26
CA THR A 9 -10.70 -9.71 -11.56
C THR A 9 -11.63 -8.51 -11.47
N THR A 10 -11.10 -7.36 -11.11
CA THR A 10 -11.89 -6.12 -11.08
C THR A 10 -10.95 -4.94 -11.37
N PRO A 11 -11.47 -3.88 -12.01
CA PRO A 11 -10.64 -2.70 -12.25
C PRO A 11 -10.19 -2.07 -10.94
N VAL A 12 -8.93 -1.63 -10.91
CA VAL A 12 -8.42 -0.84 -9.80
C VAL A 12 -8.98 0.58 -9.93
N PRO A 13 -9.55 1.17 -8.86
CA PRO A 13 -9.97 2.58 -8.90
C PRO A 13 -8.81 3.48 -9.33
N LYS A 14 -9.12 4.51 -10.13
CA LYS A 14 -8.07 5.38 -10.69
C LYS A 14 -7.18 6.00 -9.62
N ALA A 15 -7.77 6.46 -8.52
CA ALA A 15 -7.00 7.06 -7.42
C ALA A 15 -5.99 6.08 -6.82
N VAL A 16 -6.38 4.80 -6.70
CA VAL A 16 -5.49 3.74 -6.19
C VAL A 16 -4.39 3.45 -7.21
N ALA A 17 -4.73 3.33 -8.49
CA ALA A 17 -3.75 3.10 -9.54
C ALA A 17 -2.74 4.24 -9.62
N ASP A 18 -3.19 5.49 -9.51
CA ASP A 18 -2.31 6.67 -9.52
C ASP A 18 -1.34 6.65 -8.32
N ALA A 19 -1.83 6.30 -7.13
CA ALA A 19 -0.99 6.17 -5.93
C ALA A 19 0.06 5.07 -6.11
N MET A 20 -0.31 3.93 -6.67
CA MET A 20 0.60 2.83 -6.96
C MET A 20 1.66 3.23 -7.98
N TYR A 21 1.27 3.98 -9.01
CA TYR A 21 2.20 4.48 -10.02
C TYR A 21 3.29 5.36 -9.38
N THR A 22 2.90 6.28 -8.50
CA THR A 22 3.83 7.15 -7.79
C THR A 22 4.81 6.34 -6.94
N VAL A 23 4.32 5.35 -6.19
CA VAL A 23 5.18 4.49 -5.36
C VAL A 23 6.17 3.71 -6.23
N LEU A 24 5.69 3.12 -7.32
CA LEU A 24 6.52 2.30 -8.20
C LEU A 24 7.60 3.09 -8.93
N THR A 25 7.36 4.36 -9.21
CA THR A 25 8.27 5.19 -10.02
C THR A 25 9.10 6.17 -9.20
N GLU A 26 8.65 6.56 -8.01
CA GLU A 26 9.30 7.61 -7.22
C GLU A 26 9.64 7.19 -5.78
N GLN A 27 8.88 6.24 -5.20
CA GLN A 27 9.02 5.84 -3.80
C GLN A 27 9.33 4.34 -3.68
N TYR A 28 10.20 3.86 -4.53
CA TYR A 28 10.46 2.43 -4.71
C TYR A 28 11.59 1.89 -3.84
N ALA A 29 12.08 2.65 -2.87
CA ALA A 29 13.23 2.22 -2.08
C ALA A 29 12.93 0.99 -1.23
N ASN A 30 13.97 0.21 -0.96
CA ASN A 30 13.88 -0.92 -0.04
C ASN A 30 13.67 -0.40 1.39
N PRO A 31 12.54 -0.72 2.04
CA PRO A 31 12.28 -0.22 3.40
C PRO A 31 13.24 -0.78 4.45
N ASN A 32 13.99 -1.83 4.15
CA ASN A 32 15.00 -2.37 5.05
C ASN A 32 16.38 -1.71 4.89
N ALA A 33 16.56 -0.84 3.89
CA ALA A 33 17.81 -0.13 3.69
C ALA A 33 17.99 0.96 4.76
N GLN A 34 19.24 1.21 5.15
CA GLN A 34 19.55 2.15 6.22
C GLN A 34 19.77 3.59 5.73
N TYR A 35 19.89 3.81 4.41
CA TYR A 35 20.02 5.16 3.88
C TYR A 35 18.67 5.88 3.90
N PRO A 36 18.66 7.25 3.81
CA PRO A 36 17.44 8.04 4.01
C PRO A 36 16.24 7.66 3.14
N PHE A 37 16.48 7.31 1.87
CA PHE A 37 15.41 6.92 0.96
C PHE A 37 14.67 5.66 1.45
N GLY A 38 15.43 4.67 1.97
CA GLY A 38 14.85 3.47 2.56
C GLY A 38 14.10 3.76 3.86
N GLN A 39 14.62 4.69 4.69
CA GLN A 39 13.97 5.08 5.93
C GLN A 39 12.64 5.79 5.67
N GLU A 40 12.58 6.64 4.65
CA GLU A 40 11.32 7.28 4.24
C GLU A 40 10.31 6.24 3.80
N MET A 41 10.74 5.25 3.02
CA MET A 41 9.85 4.18 2.58
C MET A 41 9.33 3.36 3.76
N ARG A 42 10.18 3.08 4.74
CA ARG A 42 9.77 2.37 5.96
C ARG A 42 8.69 3.14 6.71
N ARG A 43 8.83 4.46 6.84
CA ARG A 43 7.80 5.30 7.49
C ARG A 43 6.49 5.23 6.73
N SER A 44 6.53 5.30 5.40
CA SER A 44 5.34 5.19 4.57
C SER A 44 4.64 3.84 4.77
N VAL A 45 5.39 2.75 4.78
CA VAL A 45 4.84 1.40 5.00
C VAL A 45 4.18 1.32 6.38
N GLU A 46 4.81 1.88 7.42
CA GLU A 46 4.22 1.87 8.77
C GLU A 46 2.97 2.74 8.85
N ASP A 47 2.93 3.88 8.17
CA ASP A 47 1.74 4.72 8.09
C ASP A 47 0.58 3.98 7.41
N TRP A 48 0.87 3.30 6.30
CA TRP A 48 -0.14 2.50 5.59
C TRP A 48 -0.62 1.33 6.43
N ARG A 49 0.28 0.67 7.14
CA ARG A 49 -0.06 -0.41 8.08
C ARG A 49 -1.05 0.09 9.12
N ALA A 50 -0.80 1.26 9.71
CA ALA A 50 -1.67 1.84 10.72
C ALA A 50 -3.07 2.15 10.15
N VAL A 51 -3.14 2.69 8.93
CA VAL A 51 -4.41 2.99 8.27
C VAL A 51 -5.22 1.72 8.04
N ILE A 52 -4.59 0.67 7.52
CA ILE A 52 -5.25 -0.61 7.24
C ILE A 52 -5.68 -1.28 8.55
N ALA A 53 -4.81 -1.28 9.56
CA ALA A 53 -5.13 -1.87 10.86
C ALA A 53 -6.35 -1.20 11.48
N LYS A 54 -6.44 0.14 11.41
CA LYS A 54 -7.60 0.89 11.89
C LYS A 54 -8.87 0.49 11.12
N ALA A 55 -8.77 0.32 9.81
CA ALA A 55 -9.91 -0.03 8.96
C ALA A 55 -10.47 -1.42 9.30
N VAL A 56 -9.60 -2.38 9.66
CA VAL A 56 -10.03 -3.74 9.99
C VAL A 56 -10.23 -3.97 11.49
N GLY A 57 -9.94 -2.97 12.33
CA GLY A 57 -10.20 -3.03 13.77
C GLY A 57 -9.14 -3.78 14.58
N CYS A 58 -7.87 -3.73 14.16
CA CYS A 58 -6.76 -4.35 14.92
C CYS A 58 -5.66 -3.35 15.21
N GLU A 59 -4.68 -3.75 16.04
CA GLU A 59 -3.48 -2.97 16.27
C GLU A 59 -2.51 -3.13 15.10
N ALA A 60 -1.69 -2.09 14.85
CA ALA A 60 -0.74 -2.14 13.73
C ALA A 60 0.22 -3.32 13.84
N ASN A 61 0.65 -3.69 15.05
CA ASN A 61 1.55 -4.82 15.27
C ASN A 61 0.89 -6.19 15.06
N GLN A 62 -0.41 -6.23 14.81
CA GLN A 62 -1.16 -7.46 14.50
C GLN A 62 -1.38 -7.64 13.00
N LEU A 63 -0.92 -6.67 12.19
CA LEU A 63 -1.09 -6.70 10.74
C LEU A 63 0.25 -7.01 10.08
N PHE A 64 0.28 -8.05 9.28
CA PHE A 64 1.48 -8.48 8.54
C PHE A 64 1.21 -8.41 7.04
N PHE A 65 2.19 -7.90 6.31
CA PHE A 65 2.15 -7.90 4.86
C PHE A 65 2.86 -9.12 4.30
#